data_c274ceb86280a43b38b49073aceeb1a3
#
_entry.id   c274ceb86280a43b38b49073aceeb1a3
#
_cell.length_a   1.000
_cell.length_b   1.000
_cell.length_c   1.000
_cell.angle_alpha   90.00
_cell.angle_beta   90.00
_cell.angle_gamma   90.00
#
_symmetry.space_group_name_H-M   'P 1'
#
loop_
_entity.id
_entity.type
_entity.pdbx_description
1 polymer ?
#
loop_
_entity_poly.entity_id
_entity_poly.type
_entity_poly.pdbx_seq_one_letter_code
_entity_poly.pdbx_strand_id
1 'polypeptide(L)'
;MTQDPVLVAYGSKRGGTAEMAEWIGDALRAANLTVEVRPAREVRSLSGFGPVILGGALYSGRWHRHARAFARRFGRQLRERPVWLFGSGPLDDSADRLEPGKLFGTGGLRKTATRLAARDCAVFGGRLERDARGFPASAMAKKSAGDYRNPDRIKLWAKDIAAQINHDPR
;
A
#
# COMPACT_ATOMS: atom_id res chain seq x y z
N MET A 1 18.49 12.57 -18.30
CA MET A 1 17.44 11.57 -18.57
C MET A 1 16.30 11.72 -17.58
N THR A 2 15.10 11.83 -18.08
CA THR A 2 13.92 11.84 -17.21
C THR A 2 13.64 10.43 -16.72
N GLN A 3 13.50 10.29 -15.43
CA GLN A 3 13.12 9.03 -14.81
C GLN A 3 11.63 8.74 -15.07
N ASP A 4 11.29 7.49 -15.34
CA ASP A 4 9.90 7.10 -15.53
C ASP A 4 9.08 7.39 -14.28
N PRO A 5 7.82 7.84 -14.44
CA PRO A 5 6.95 8.10 -13.30
C PRO A 5 6.77 6.89 -12.38
N VAL A 6 6.68 7.17 -11.10
CA VAL A 6 6.31 6.18 -10.09
C VAL A 6 4.79 6.03 -10.10
N LEU A 7 4.31 4.81 -10.09
CA LEU A 7 2.90 4.51 -9.91
C LEU A 7 2.64 4.10 -8.45
N VAL A 8 1.73 4.78 -7.78
CA VAL A 8 1.17 4.35 -6.50
C VAL A 8 -0.25 3.85 -6.77
N ALA A 9 -0.43 2.54 -6.75
CA ALA A 9 -1.72 1.91 -6.97
C ALA A 9 -2.28 1.38 -5.66
N TYR A 10 -3.59 1.48 -5.46
CA TYR A 10 -4.21 1.07 -4.20
C TYR A 10 -5.55 0.38 -4.40
N GLY A 11 -5.86 -0.56 -3.51
CA GLY A 11 -7.18 -1.14 -3.36
C GLY A 11 -7.80 -0.70 -2.03
N SER A 12 -8.92 0.00 -2.09
CA SER A 12 -9.60 0.51 -0.91
C SER A 12 -11.10 0.48 -1.09
N LYS A 13 -11.81 0.09 -0.05
CA LYS A 13 -13.28 0.11 -0.04
C LYS A 13 -13.84 1.39 0.59
N ARG A 14 -13.12 1.98 1.56
CA ARG A 14 -13.62 3.09 2.40
C ARG A 14 -12.74 4.33 2.40
N GLY A 15 -11.80 4.44 1.50
CA GLY A 15 -11.00 5.65 1.30
C GLY A 15 -9.80 5.83 2.24
N GLY A 16 -9.71 5.10 3.33
CA GLY A 16 -8.56 5.22 4.26
C GLY A 16 -7.22 4.89 3.61
N THR A 17 -7.17 3.81 2.84
CA THR A 17 -5.97 3.40 2.09
C THR A 17 -5.70 4.36 0.92
N ALA A 18 -6.75 4.90 0.30
CA ALA A 18 -6.60 5.89 -0.77
C ALA A 18 -5.88 7.14 -0.27
N GLU A 19 -6.25 7.64 0.90
CA GLU A 19 -5.59 8.79 1.52
C GLU A 19 -4.13 8.48 1.88
N MET A 20 -3.85 7.28 2.39
CA MET A 20 -2.48 6.84 2.63
C MET A 20 -1.65 6.83 1.35
N ALA A 21 -2.23 6.36 0.24
CA ALA A 21 -1.57 6.36 -1.06
C ALA A 21 -1.24 7.80 -1.51
N GLU A 22 -2.13 8.75 -1.25
CA GLU A 22 -1.87 10.17 -1.53
C GLU A 22 -0.74 10.72 -0.66
N TRP A 23 -0.69 10.37 0.63
CA TRP A 23 0.42 10.78 1.51
C TRP A 23 1.76 10.24 1.01
N ILE A 24 1.79 8.99 0.56
CA ILE A 24 2.98 8.39 -0.06
C ILE A 24 3.36 9.16 -1.32
N GLY A 25 2.39 9.41 -2.19
CA GLY A 25 2.60 10.16 -3.43
C GLY A 25 3.18 11.55 -3.17
N ASP A 26 2.64 12.26 -2.20
CA ASP A 26 3.10 13.60 -1.83
C ASP A 26 4.54 13.60 -1.31
N ALA A 27 4.89 12.61 -0.49
CA ALA A 27 6.27 12.47 0.02
C ALA A 27 7.26 12.17 -1.11
N LEU A 28 6.87 11.36 -2.08
CA LEU A 28 7.70 11.07 -3.25
C LEU A 28 7.86 12.31 -4.14
N ARG A 29 6.79 13.08 -4.36
CA ARG A 29 6.84 14.33 -5.12
C ARG A 29 7.73 15.36 -4.44
N ALA A 30 7.69 15.43 -3.11
CA ALA A 30 8.59 16.30 -2.34
C ALA A 30 10.07 15.94 -2.53
N ALA A 31 10.36 14.70 -2.94
CA ALA A 31 11.71 14.23 -3.28
C ALA A 31 12.00 14.36 -4.79
N ASN A 32 11.24 15.18 -5.51
CA ASN A 32 11.39 15.48 -6.94
C ASN A 32 11.10 14.31 -7.88
N LEU A 33 10.30 13.35 -7.45
CA LEU A 33 9.84 12.28 -8.32
C LEU A 33 8.50 12.64 -8.98
N THR A 34 8.32 12.22 -10.22
CA THR A 34 7.02 12.27 -10.87
C THR A 34 6.20 11.08 -10.42
N VAL A 35 4.98 11.31 -9.94
CA VAL A 35 4.16 10.28 -9.31
C VAL A 35 2.72 10.38 -9.79
N GLU A 36 2.14 9.23 -10.13
CA GLU A 36 0.70 9.09 -10.31
C GLU A 36 0.13 8.18 -9.22
N VAL A 37 -0.98 8.61 -8.62
CA VAL A 37 -1.71 7.83 -7.62
C VAL A 37 -3.05 7.42 -8.24
N ARG A 38 -3.32 6.11 -8.29
CA ARG A 38 -4.52 5.59 -8.95
C ARG A 38 -5.13 4.41 -8.20
N PRO A 39 -6.46 4.26 -8.23
CA PRO A 39 -7.06 2.99 -7.84
C PRO A 39 -6.52 1.84 -8.69
N ALA A 40 -6.13 0.76 -8.04
CA ALA A 40 -5.55 -0.40 -8.74
C ALA A 40 -6.45 -0.94 -9.86
N ARG A 41 -7.76 -0.93 -9.63
CA ARG A 41 -8.77 -1.41 -10.60
C ARG A 41 -8.83 -0.57 -11.89
N GLU A 42 -8.35 0.68 -11.84
CA GLU A 42 -8.38 1.60 -12.98
C GLU A 42 -7.10 1.57 -13.81
N VAL A 43 -6.06 0.90 -13.33
CA VAL A 43 -4.80 0.79 -14.06
C VAL A 43 -4.95 -0.26 -15.16
N ARG A 44 -4.83 0.18 -16.41
CA ARG A 44 -4.98 -0.67 -17.59
C ARG A 44 -3.67 -1.23 -18.09
N SER A 45 -2.57 -0.53 -17.87
CA SER A 45 -1.24 -0.86 -18.36
C SER A 45 -0.18 -0.28 -17.44
N LEU A 46 0.97 -0.94 -17.35
CA LEU A 46 2.16 -0.41 -16.68
C LEU A 46 3.10 0.29 -17.65
N SER A 47 2.74 0.39 -18.92
CA SER A 47 3.54 1.09 -19.93
C SER A 47 3.73 2.56 -19.53
N GLY A 48 4.96 3.03 -19.58
CA GLY A 48 5.30 4.40 -19.20
C GLY A 48 5.54 4.61 -17.71
N PHE A 49 5.38 3.57 -16.89
CA PHE A 49 5.72 3.61 -15.46
C PHE A 49 7.02 2.85 -15.18
N GLY A 50 7.79 3.36 -14.23
CA GLY A 50 8.95 2.68 -13.67
C GLY A 50 8.60 1.97 -12.37
N PRO A 51 9.07 2.50 -11.22
CA PRO A 51 8.78 1.89 -9.92
C PRO A 51 7.29 1.85 -9.61
N VAL A 52 6.84 0.82 -8.89
CA VAL A 52 5.44 0.65 -8.47
C VAL A 52 5.36 0.45 -6.97
N ILE A 53 4.48 1.20 -6.33
CA ILE A 53 4.08 0.99 -4.94
C ILE A 53 2.63 0.53 -4.99
N LEU A 54 2.37 -0.66 -4.44
CA LEU A 54 1.03 -1.25 -4.46
C LEU A 54 0.54 -1.45 -3.04
N GLY A 55 -0.58 -0.82 -2.72
CA GLY A 55 -1.18 -0.89 -1.41
C GLY A 55 -2.59 -1.43 -1.42
N GLY A 56 -3.02 -1.94 -0.29
CA GLY A 56 -4.38 -2.42 -0.13
C GLY A 56 -4.77 -2.57 1.32
N ALA A 57 -6.05 -2.37 1.60
CA ALA A 57 -6.59 -2.62 2.92
C ALA A 57 -6.48 -4.11 3.26
N LEU A 58 -6.10 -4.38 4.50
CA LEU A 58 -6.18 -5.70 5.11
C LEU A 58 -7.54 -5.82 5.79
N TYR A 59 -8.30 -6.81 5.41
CA TYR A 59 -9.67 -6.96 5.87
C TYR A 59 -9.98 -8.44 6.10
N SER A 60 -10.41 -8.79 7.31
CA SER A 60 -10.69 -10.17 7.68
C SER A 60 -9.55 -11.13 7.30
N GLY A 61 -8.31 -10.74 7.54
CA GLY A 61 -7.13 -11.55 7.25
C GLY A 61 -6.75 -11.63 5.77
N ARG A 62 -7.31 -10.76 4.92
CA ARG A 62 -7.02 -10.74 3.48
C ARG A 62 -6.62 -9.35 3.00
N TRP A 63 -5.65 -9.32 2.11
CA TRP A 63 -5.31 -8.11 1.38
C TRP A 63 -6.41 -7.81 0.35
N HIS A 64 -6.68 -6.54 0.10
CA HIS A 64 -7.79 -6.10 -0.73
C HIS A 64 -7.79 -6.76 -2.11
N ARG A 65 -8.98 -7.15 -2.58
CA ARG A 65 -9.15 -7.90 -3.85
C ARG A 65 -8.57 -7.18 -5.07
N HIS A 66 -8.69 -5.85 -5.13
CA HIS A 66 -8.16 -5.08 -6.26
C HIS A 66 -6.63 -5.06 -6.27
N ALA A 67 -6.00 -5.01 -5.10
CA ALA A 67 -4.55 -5.12 -4.99
C ALA A 67 -4.07 -6.53 -5.40
N ARG A 68 -4.78 -7.58 -4.96
CA ARG A 68 -4.47 -8.95 -5.36
C ARG A 68 -4.64 -9.19 -6.85
N ALA A 69 -5.72 -8.64 -7.43
CA ALA A 69 -5.98 -8.75 -8.87
C ALA A 69 -4.90 -8.05 -9.69
N PHE A 70 -4.50 -6.85 -9.26
CA PHE A 70 -3.40 -6.10 -9.87
C PHE A 70 -2.09 -6.90 -9.83
N ALA A 71 -1.74 -7.45 -8.66
CA ALA A 71 -0.53 -8.24 -8.48
C ALA A 71 -0.50 -9.49 -9.37
N ARG A 72 -1.66 -10.12 -9.60
CA ARG A 72 -1.77 -11.27 -10.52
C ARG A 72 -1.67 -10.84 -11.97
N ARG A 73 -2.42 -9.82 -12.35
CA ARG A 73 -2.49 -9.33 -13.74
C ARG A 73 -1.13 -8.87 -14.24
N PHE A 74 -0.41 -8.12 -13.43
CA PHE A 74 0.87 -7.52 -13.81
C PHE A 74 2.08 -8.23 -13.19
N GLY A 75 1.89 -9.42 -12.64
CA GLY A 75 2.92 -10.10 -11.86
C GLY A 75 4.27 -10.24 -12.55
N ARG A 76 4.28 -10.60 -13.83
CA ARG A 76 5.51 -10.71 -14.61
C ARG A 76 6.21 -9.36 -14.73
N GLN A 77 5.47 -8.32 -15.12
CA GLN A 77 6.01 -6.97 -15.30
C GLN A 77 6.49 -6.38 -13.98
N LEU A 78 5.80 -6.68 -12.88
CA LEU A 78 6.17 -6.20 -11.55
C LEU A 78 7.51 -6.80 -11.09
N ARG A 79 7.80 -8.04 -11.43
CA ARG A 79 9.09 -8.64 -11.10
C ARG A 79 10.28 -8.04 -11.84
N GLU A 80 10.01 -7.32 -12.94
CA GLU A 80 11.04 -6.72 -13.77
C GLU A 80 11.36 -5.27 -13.39
N ARG A 81 10.77 -4.76 -12.30
CA ARG A 81 10.92 -3.38 -11.83
C ARG A 81 10.95 -3.28 -10.33
N PRO A 82 11.41 -2.14 -9.77
CA PRO A 82 11.33 -1.92 -8.33
C PRO A 82 9.89 -1.86 -7.85
N VAL A 83 9.56 -2.68 -6.84
CA VAL A 83 8.20 -2.78 -6.28
C VAL A 83 8.26 -2.75 -4.76
N TRP A 84 7.34 -2.01 -4.15
CA TRP A 84 7.09 -2.00 -2.71
C TRP A 84 5.61 -2.28 -2.49
N LEU A 85 5.30 -3.01 -1.43
CA LEU A 85 3.92 -3.31 -1.07
C LEU A 85 3.59 -2.75 0.30
N PHE A 86 2.35 -2.36 0.50
CA PHE A 86 1.87 -2.04 1.84
C PHE A 86 0.46 -2.56 2.09
N GLY A 87 0.19 -2.85 3.36
CA GLY A 87 -1.14 -3.15 3.85
C GLY A 87 -1.58 -2.10 4.86
N SER A 88 -2.86 -1.81 4.87
CA SER A 88 -3.48 -0.92 5.85
C SER A 88 -4.53 -1.73 6.59
N GLY A 89 -4.35 -1.95 7.89
CA GLY A 89 -5.29 -2.87 8.45
C GLY A 89 -5.50 -2.94 9.94
N PRO A 90 -4.51 -3.11 10.79
CA PRO A 90 -4.77 -3.21 12.21
C PRO A 90 -5.57 -2.02 12.73
N LEU A 91 -6.64 -2.31 13.45
CA LEU A 91 -7.49 -1.30 14.10
C LEU A 91 -7.08 -1.14 15.56
N ASP A 92 -5.77 -1.07 15.76
CA ASP A 92 -5.08 -0.81 17.02
C ASP A 92 -3.65 -0.35 16.68
N ASP A 93 -2.82 -0.16 17.68
CA ASP A 93 -1.44 0.30 17.50
C ASP A 93 -0.43 -0.82 17.19
N SER A 94 -0.92 -2.05 16.93
CA SER A 94 -0.02 -3.20 16.69
C SER A 94 0.89 -3.00 15.48
N ALA A 95 0.42 -2.32 14.43
CA ALA A 95 1.23 -2.05 13.25
C ALA A 95 2.45 -1.16 13.56
N ASP A 96 2.35 -0.29 14.56
CA ASP A 96 3.46 0.57 14.98
C ASP A 96 4.44 -0.13 15.93
N ARG A 97 4.00 -1.23 16.57
CA ARG A 97 4.79 -1.95 17.58
C ARG A 97 5.39 -3.26 17.10
N LEU A 98 4.77 -3.90 16.10
CA LEU A 98 5.15 -5.24 15.66
C LEU A 98 5.65 -5.22 14.22
N GLU A 99 6.57 -6.14 13.93
CA GLU A 99 6.98 -6.40 12.54
C GLU A 99 5.86 -7.05 11.75
N PRO A 100 5.78 -6.82 10.42
CA PRO A 100 4.71 -7.40 9.58
C PRO A 100 4.53 -8.91 9.76
N GLY A 101 5.61 -9.65 9.98
CA GLY A 101 5.57 -11.10 10.17
C GLY A 101 4.85 -11.55 11.43
N LYS A 102 4.70 -10.68 12.41
CA LYS A 102 4.03 -10.95 13.68
C LYS A 102 2.59 -10.44 13.71
N LEU A 103 2.14 -9.78 12.65
CA LEU A 103 0.80 -9.24 12.55
C LEU A 103 -0.15 -10.28 11.95
N PHE A 104 -1.32 -10.43 12.59
CA PHE A 104 -2.36 -11.32 12.09
C PHE A 104 -2.87 -10.86 10.73
N GLY A 105 -3.13 -11.82 9.85
CA GLY A 105 -3.77 -11.54 8.55
C GLY A 105 -2.86 -10.99 7.47
N THR A 106 -1.55 -10.93 7.70
CA THR A 106 -0.59 -10.38 6.72
C THR A 106 0.02 -11.44 5.79
N GLY A 107 -0.30 -12.72 6.00
CA GLY A 107 0.33 -13.81 5.25
C GLY A 107 0.17 -13.71 3.74
N GLY A 108 -1.01 -13.34 3.25
CA GLY A 108 -1.27 -13.17 1.83
C GLY A 108 -0.48 -12.03 1.20
N LEU A 109 -0.40 -10.90 1.90
CA LEU A 109 0.42 -9.76 1.50
C LEU A 109 1.90 -10.15 1.42
N ARG A 110 2.41 -10.81 2.44
CA ARG A 110 3.81 -11.23 2.51
C ARG A 110 4.16 -12.25 1.41
N LYS A 111 3.29 -13.21 1.15
CA LYS A 111 3.47 -14.17 0.05
C LYS A 111 3.51 -13.46 -1.30
N THR A 112 2.67 -12.48 -1.49
CA THR A 112 2.67 -11.66 -2.71
C THR A 112 3.99 -10.88 -2.83
N ALA A 113 4.47 -10.28 -1.75
CA ALA A 113 5.74 -9.56 -1.74
C ALA A 113 6.90 -10.49 -2.17
N THR A 114 6.94 -11.70 -1.65
CA THR A 114 7.97 -12.69 -2.03
C THR A 114 7.84 -13.06 -3.51
N ARG A 115 6.63 -13.33 -3.97
CA ARG A 115 6.37 -13.72 -5.37
C ARG A 115 6.77 -12.63 -6.36
N LEU A 116 6.55 -11.36 -6.00
CA LEU A 116 6.89 -10.22 -6.84
C LEU A 116 8.32 -9.74 -6.67
N ALA A 117 9.09 -10.34 -5.78
CA ALA A 117 10.42 -9.89 -5.38
C ALA A 117 10.39 -8.41 -4.94
N ALA A 118 9.38 -8.03 -4.17
CA ALA A 118 9.24 -6.68 -3.67
C ALA A 118 10.42 -6.31 -2.78
N ARG A 119 10.87 -5.06 -2.88
CA ARG A 119 12.01 -4.57 -2.08
C ARG A 119 11.66 -4.42 -0.62
N ASP A 120 10.40 -4.10 -0.32
CA ASP A 120 9.90 -4.04 1.04
C ASP A 120 8.39 -4.27 1.09
N CYS A 121 7.91 -4.63 2.27
CA CYS A 121 6.50 -4.87 2.53
C CYS A 121 6.19 -4.28 3.91
N ALA A 122 5.43 -3.18 3.95
CA ALA A 122 5.07 -2.50 5.17
C ALA A 122 3.60 -2.71 5.53
N VAL A 123 3.30 -2.66 6.82
CA VAL A 123 1.93 -2.68 7.32
C VAL A 123 1.73 -1.47 8.22
N PHE A 124 0.69 -0.71 7.93
CA PHE A 124 0.31 0.47 8.69
C PHE A 124 -1.05 0.26 9.35
N GLY A 125 -1.31 0.97 10.43
CA GLY A 125 -2.62 0.99 11.06
C GLY A 125 -3.70 1.45 10.08
N GLY A 126 -4.90 0.93 10.25
CA GLY A 126 -6.04 1.27 9.41
C GLY A 126 -6.95 2.32 10.03
N ARG A 127 -8.00 2.64 9.31
CA ARG A 127 -9.06 3.52 9.77
C ARG A 127 -10.41 2.84 9.57
N LEU A 128 -11.27 2.92 10.60
CA LEU A 128 -12.65 2.47 10.52
C LEU A 128 -13.53 3.49 11.22
N GLU A 129 -14.47 4.05 10.49
CA GLU A 129 -15.43 5.01 11.06
C GLU A 129 -16.52 4.29 11.86
N ARG A 130 -17.04 4.97 12.90
CA ARG A 130 -18.08 4.40 13.77
C ARG A 130 -19.37 4.04 13.03
N ASP A 131 -19.66 4.76 11.96
CA ASP A 131 -20.83 4.56 11.12
C ASP A 131 -20.58 3.66 9.92
N ALA A 132 -19.48 2.91 9.90
CA ALA A 132 -19.17 1.96 8.83
C ALA A 132 -20.31 0.97 8.63
N ARG A 133 -20.72 0.82 7.37
CA ARG A 133 -21.87 -0.02 6.99
C ARG A 133 -21.42 -1.32 6.34
N GLY A 134 -22.29 -2.30 6.42
CA GLY A 134 -22.07 -3.61 5.82
C GLY A 134 -21.30 -4.55 6.75
N PHE A 135 -21.58 -5.84 6.64
CA PHE A 135 -20.86 -6.87 7.39
C PHE A 135 -19.56 -7.23 6.67
N PRO A 136 -18.43 -7.45 7.37
CA PRO A 136 -18.27 -7.37 8.83
C PRO A 136 -17.92 -5.98 9.38
N ALA A 137 -17.88 -4.94 8.53
CA ALA A 137 -17.41 -3.61 8.94
C ALA A 137 -18.26 -2.99 10.05
N SER A 138 -19.59 -3.15 9.99
CA SER A 138 -20.49 -2.61 11.02
C SER A 138 -20.25 -3.26 12.39
N ALA A 139 -19.95 -4.57 12.42
CA ALA A 139 -19.62 -5.27 13.65
C ALA A 139 -18.25 -4.83 14.19
N MET A 140 -17.27 -4.65 13.32
CA MET A 140 -15.94 -4.18 13.70
C MET A 140 -15.96 -2.73 14.19
N ALA A 141 -16.78 -1.87 13.58
CA ALA A 141 -16.91 -0.48 13.98
C ALA A 141 -17.40 -0.31 15.41
N LYS A 142 -18.24 -1.22 15.90
CA LYS A 142 -18.72 -1.22 17.30
C LYS A 142 -17.61 -1.54 18.29
N LYS A 143 -16.62 -2.33 17.89
CA LYS A 143 -15.52 -2.80 18.77
C LYS A 143 -14.24 -1.99 18.61
N SER A 144 -13.93 -1.56 17.38
CA SER A 144 -12.58 -1.09 17.01
C SER A 144 -12.60 0.14 16.11
N ALA A 145 -13.66 0.96 16.16
CA ALA A 145 -13.70 2.19 15.39
C ALA A 145 -12.56 3.13 15.83
N GLY A 146 -11.94 3.80 14.87
CA GLY A 146 -10.88 4.75 15.11
C GLY A 146 -9.97 4.94 13.90
N ASP A 147 -9.03 5.85 14.05
CA ASP A 147 -8.00 6.11 13.06
C ASP A 147 -6.64 5.77 13.67
N TYR A 148 -6.07 4.67 13.22
CA TYR A 148 -4.78 4.14 13.70
C TYR A 148 -3.67 4.37 12.68
N ARG A 149 -3.93 5.14 11.62
CA ARG A 149 -2.92 5.48 10.63
C ARG A 149 -1.91 6.44 11.26
N ASN A 150 -0.65 6.17 11.03
CA ASN A 150 0.46 6.98 11.51
C ASN A 150 1.08 7.73 10.31
N PRO A 151 0.65 8.98 10.03
CA PRO A 151 1.15 9.72 8.86
C PRO A 151 2.66 9.89 8.84
N ASP A 152 3.28 10.12 9.99
CA ASP A 152 4.72 10.34 10.07
C ASP A 152 5.50 9.08 9.69
N ARG A 153 5.05 7.91 10.14
CA ARG A 153 5.65 6.62 9.80
C ARG A 153 5.49 6.31 8.32
N ILE A 154 4.32 6.59 7.76
CA ILE A 154 4.05 6.42 6.33
C ILE A 154 4.95 7.31 5.49
N LYS A 155 5.10 8.57 5.88
CA LYS A 155 5.97 9.52 5.19
C LYS A 155 7.45 9.14 5.27
N LEU A 156 7.91 8.63 6.40
CA LEU A 156 9.28 8.12 6.55
C LEU A 156 9.55 6.94 5.62
N TRP A 157 8.60 6.01 5.53
CA TRP A 157 8.70 4.89 4.62
C TRP A 157 8.77 5.35 3.15
N ALA A 158 7.92 6.32 2.78
CA ALA A 158 7.95 6.89 1.44
C ALA A 158 9.25 7.63 1.12
N LYS A 159 9.82 8.37 2.09
CA LYS A 159 11.13 9.02 1.93
C LYS A 159 12.24 8.00 1.70
N ASP A 160 12.20 6.88 2.39
CA ASP A 160 13.15 5.79 2.22
C ASP A 160 13.06 5.19 0.81
N ILE A 161 11.84 4.99 0.32
CA ILE A 161 11.59 4.55 -1.05
C ILE A 161 12.14 5.57 -2.06
N ALA A 162 11.89 6.84 -1.85
CA ALA A 162 12.40 7.90 -2.72
C ALA A 162 13.93 7.91 -2.79
N ALA A 163 14.60 7.72 -1.65
CA ALA A 163 16.04 7.61 -1.60
C ALA A 163 16.55 6.42 -2.41
N GLN A 164 15.90 5.26 -2.28
CA GLN A 164 16.25 4.07 -3.06
C GLN A 164 16.07 4.30 -4.56
N ILE A 165 14.97 4.93 -4.98
CA ILE A 165 14.69 5.24 -6.39
C ILE A 165 15.73 6.21 -6.94
N ASN A 166 16.08 7.23 -6.18
CA ASN A 166 17.06 8.25 -6.63
C ASN A 166 18.48 7.69 -6.71
N HIS A 167 18.82 6.67 -5.91
CA HIS A 167 20.14 6.03 -5.94
C HIS A 167 20.23 4.87 -6.94
N ASP A 168 19.11 4.27 -7.31
CA ASP A 168 19.04 3.18 -8.28
C ASP A 168 17.92 3.48 -9.28
N PRO A 169 18.23 4.22 -10.34
CA PRO A 169 17.22 4.71 -11.30
C PRO A 169 16.75 3.65 -12.30
N ARG A 170 16.97 2.37 -12.07
CA ARG A 170 16.49 1.29 -12.95
C ARG A 170 15.03 0.97 -12.79
#